data_a06148f83c1b9dcd3d7c59e4d1a3eb17
#
_entry.id   a06148f83c1b9dcd3d7c59e4d1a3eb17
#
_cell.length_a   1.000
_cell.length_b   1.000
_cell.length_c   1.000
_cell.angle_alpha   90.00
_cell.angle_beta   90.00
_cell.angle_gamma   90.00
#
_symmetry.space_group_name_H-M   'P 1'
#
loop_
_entity.id
_entity.type
_entity.pdbx_description
1 polymer ?
#
loop_
_entity_poly.entity_id
_entity_poly.type
_entity_poly.pdbx_seq_one_letter_code
_entity_poly.pdbx_strand_id
1 'polypeptide(L)'
;MGTGIASVCALKGFKTHVYDISEQVLNKSLAVVYRGFDWLEERKKLTRTEKSNAEKRLFFSSDINKISGSEFIIEAAIENFDLKKVIYSQLDEITTEDTILASNTSSYSITALSSAIKNNRSRVIGMHFFNPANIMKLVEVIKGEFTSDETLDKVLELARALGKTPVVCKDTPAFIVNRVARSFYGESLKILGEENTDVETIDKIMKEEGGFKMGPFELMDLIGTDVNFSVTKSVYEAFFHDPKYKPHPIQQKLVEAGMLGKKAGRGFYKYK
;
A
#
# COMPACT_ATOMS: atom_id res chain seq x y z
N MET A 1 4.56 -4.46 3.25
CA MET A 1 4.52 -3.99 1.84
C MET A 1 5.91 -4.02 1.20
N GLY A 2 6.95 -3.43 1.78
CA GLY A 2 8.29 -3.36 1.21
C GLY A 2 8.87 -4.69 0.71
N THR A 3 8.71 -5.78 1.48
CA THR A 3 9.11 -7.15 1.08
C THR A 3 8.45 -7.59 -0.25
N GLY A 4 7.16 -7.32 -0.41
CA GLY A 4 6.43 -7.68 -1.63
C GLY A 4 6.85 -6.83 -2.83
N ILE A 5 7.11 -5.54 -2.63
CA ILE A 5 7.61 -4.64 -3.68
C ILE A 5 9.00 -5.09 -4.13
N ALA A 6 9.91 -5.37 -3.18
CA ALA A 6 11.26 -5.85 -3.47
C ALA A 6 11.26 -7.16 -4.28
N SER A 7 10.37 -8.11 -3.91
CA SER A 7 10.17 -9.35 -4.65
C SER A 7 9.77 -9.10 -6.10
N VAL A 8 8.84 -8.18 -6.35
CA VAL A 8 8.41 -7.80 -7.72
C VAL A 8 9.57 -7.19 -8.49
N CYS A 9 10.30 -6.25 -7.90
CA CYS A 9 11.44 -5.59 -8.55
C CYS A 9 12.51 -6.61 -8.98
N ALA A 10 12.90 -7.52 -8.07
CA ALA A 10 13.90 -8.54 -8.37
C ALA A 10 13.47 -9.51 -9.47
N LEU A 11 12.20 -9.96 -9.47
CA LEU A 11 11.62 -10.82 -10.50
C LEU A 11 11.57 -10.13 -11.87
N LYS A 12 11.43 -8.80 -11.89
CA LYS A 12 11.39 -7.99 -13.12
C LYS A 12 12.77 -7.53 -13.61
N GLY A 13 13.83 -8.00 -12.97
CA GLY A 13 15.20 -7.78 -13.45
C GLY A 13 15.93 -6.63 -12.77
N PHE A 14 15.32 -5.93 -11.82
CA PHE A 14 15.92 -4.81 -11.15
C PHE A 14 16.85 -5.25 -10.00
N LYS A 15 18.05 -4.67 -9.93
CA LYS A 15 18.90 -4.74 -8.76
C LYS A 15 18.20 -4.01 -7.62
N THR A 16 17.91 -4.71 -6.53
CA THR A 16 17.02 -4.22 -5.49
C THR A 16 17.71 -4.29 -4.12
N HIS A 17 17.91 -3.14 -3.52
CA HIS A 17 18.36 -3.02 -2.13
C HIS A 17 17.16 -2.90 -1.21
N VAL A 18 17.15 -3.69 -0.15
CA VAL A 18 16.12 -3.67 0.91
C VAL A 18 16.79 -3.16 2.18
N TYR A 19 16.35 -2.00 2.62
CA TYR A 19 16.82 -1.38 3.85
C TYR A 19 15.75 -1.44 4.94
N ASP A 20 16.13 -1.81 6.14
CA ASP A 20 15.37 -1.63 7.37
C ASP A 20 16.34 -1.46 8.54
N ILE A 21 16.00 -0.65 9.52
CA ILE A 21 16.83 -0.43 10.71
C ILE A 21 17.01 -1.70 11.55
N SER A 22 16.10 -2.68 11.39
CA SER A 22 16.07 -3.92 12.16
C SER A 22 16.57 -5.10 11.31
N GLU A 23 17.72 -5.65 11.66
CA GLU A 23 18.24 -6.89 11.05
C GLU A 23 17.25 -8.06 11.21
N GLN A 24 16.50 -8.10 12.32
CA GLN A 24 15.49 -9.12 12.52
C GLN A 24 14.36 -9.02 11.49
N VAL A 25 13.94 -7.79 11.14
CA VAL A 25 12.95 -7.54 10.09
C VAL A 25 13.51 -7.91 8.73
N LEU A 26 14.77 -7.56 8.44
CA LEU A 26 15.45 -7.93 7.19
C LEU A 26 15.52 -9.45 7.01
N ASN A 27 15.93 -10.20 8.05
CA ASN A 27 16.00 -11.66 8.00
C ASN A 27 14.62 -12.30 7.78
N LYS A 28 13.57 -11.78 8.43
CA LYS A 28 12.20 -12.23 8.17
C LYS A 28 11.76 -11.93 6.75
N SER A 29 12.08 -10.75 6.24
CA SER A 29 11.74 -10.31 4.88
C SER A 29 12.42 -11.19 3.83
N LEU A 30 13.71 -11.48 4.00
CA LEU A 30 14.48 -12.40 3.17
C LEU A 30 13.82 -13.79 3.11
N ALA A 31 13.50 -14.35 4.26
CA ALA A 31 12.85 -15.66 4.35
C ALA A 31 11.46 -15.69 3.67
N VAL A 32 10.70 -14.59 3.76
CA VAL A 32 9.39 -14.46 3.09
C VAL A 32 9.55 -14.41 1.58
N VAL A 33 10.52 -13.63 1.07
CA VAL A 33 10.78 -13.52 -0.38
C VAL A 33 11.20 -14.89 -0.96
N TYR A 34 12.14 -15.55 -0.32
CA TYR A 34 12.67 -16.83 -0.82
C TYR A 34 11.58 -17.92 -0.82
N ARG A 35 10.80 -18.05 0.26
CA ARG A 35 9.63 -18.94 0.28
C ARG A 35 8.63 -18.61 -0.83
N GLY A 36 8.44 -17.33 -1.13
CA GLY A 36 7.59 -16.91 -2.25
C GLY A 36 8.12 -17.37 -3.59
N PHE A 37 9.42 -17.30 -3.80
CA PHE A 37 10.08 -17.78 -5.04
C PHE A 37 10.04 -19.30 -5.12
N ASP A 38 10.29 -20.03 -4.02
CA ASP A 38 10.15 -21.50 -3.95
C ASP A 38 8.74 -21.92 -4.37
N TRP A 39 7.72 -21.28 -3.80
CA TRP A 39 6.32 -21.56 -4.13
C TRP A 39 5.98 -21.31 -5.61
N LEU A 40 6.57 -20.27 -6.23
CA LEU A 40 6.40 -20.00 -7.66
C LEU A 40 7.12 -21.07 -8.52
N GLU A 41 8.30 -21.49 -8.13
CA GLU A 41 9.06 -22.56 -8.80
C GLU A 41 8.32 -23.90 -8.74
N GLU A 42 7.85 -24.32 -7.57
CA GLU A 42 7.05 -25.55 -7.37
C GLU A 42 5.79 -25.57 -8.24
N ARG A 43 5.18 -24.41 -8.46
CA ARG A 43 3.99 -24.26 -9.32
C ARG A 43 4.32 -24.03 -10.80
N LYS A 44 5.57 -24.17 -11.19
CA LYS A 44 6.07 -23.96 -12.57
C LYS A 44 5.74 -22.56 -13.12
N LYS A 45 5.58 -21.56 -12.23
CA LYS A 45 5.38 -20.15 -12.59
C LYS A 45 6.70 -19.38 -12.66
N LEU A 46 7.79 -19.99 -12.23
CA LEU A 46 9.15 -19.50 -12.25
C LEU A 46 10.08 -20.67 -12.53
N THR A 47 10.99 -20.50 -13.45
CA THR A 47 12.06 -21.51 -13.68
C THR A 47 13.13 -21.36 -12.60
N ARG A 48 13.92 -22.44 -12.39
CA ARG A 48 15.06 -22.41 -11.47
C ARG A 48 16.07 -21.31 -11.81
N THR A 49 16.29 -21.07 -13.10
CA THR A 49 17.19 -20.01 -13.57
C THR A 49 16.66 -18.62 -13.26
N GLU A 50 15.37 -18.36 -13.51
CA GLU A 50 14.74 -17.10 -13.20
C GLU A 50 14.74 -16.82 -11.69
N LYS A 51 14.45 -17.83 -10.86
CA LYS A 51 14.55 -17.76 -9.41
C LYS A 51 15.95 -17.36 -8.96
N SER A 52 16.97 -18.13 -9.38
CA SER A 52 18.36 -17.84 -9.02
C SER A 52 18.81 -16.44 -9.45
N ASN A 53 18.35 -15.98 -10.62
CA ASN A 53 18.63 -14.63 -11.08
C ASN A 53 17.91 -13.56 -10.23
N ALA A 54 16.68 -13.79 -9.80
CA ALA A 54 15.96 -12.88 -8.93
C ALA A 54 16.61 -12.79 -7.54
N GLU A 55 17.01 -13.92 -6.97
CA GLU A 55 17.73 -13.97 -5.68
C GLU A 55 19.04 -13.18 -5.72
N LYS A 56 19.83 -13.30 -6.79
CA LYS A 56 21.09 -12.56 -6.97
C LYS A 56 20.91 -11.05 -7.11
N ARG A 57 19.70 -10.56 -7.38
CA ARG A 57 19.39 -9.13 -7.48
C ARG A 57 18.97 -8.50 -6.17
N LEU A 58 18.78 -9.30 -5.10
CA LEU A 58 18.31 -8.84 -3.81
C LEU A 58 19.48 -8.65 -2.83
N PHE A 59 19.56 -7.46 -2.23
CA PHE A 59 20.55 -7.09 -1.27
C PHE A 59 19.87 -6.53 -0.02
N PHE A 60 20.10 -7.10 1.13
CA PHE A 60 19.50 -6.69 2.40
C PHE A 60 20.55 -6.04 3.29
N SER A 61 20.26 -4.87 3.86
CA SER A 61 21.21 -4.15 4.72
C SER A 61 20.49 -3.25 5.72
N SER A 62 21.02 -3.20 6.94
CA SER A 62 20.66 -2.21 7.96
C SER A 62 21.47 -0.90 7.86
N ASP A 63 22.40 -0.81 6.91
CA ASP A 63 23.13 0.41 6.59
C ASP A 63 22.43 1.19 5.47
N ILE A 64 21.89 2.37 5.82
CA ILE A 64 21.17 3.24 4.89
C ILE A 64 22.04 3.72 3.71
N ASN A 65 23.36 3.82 3.92
CA ASN A 65 24.27 4.26 2.87
C ASN A 65 24.33 3.30 1.67
N LYS A 66 23.92 2.04 1.86
CA LYS A 66 23.87 1.06 0.77
C LYS A 66 22.82 1.37 -0.30
N ILE A 67 21.87 2.27 -0.01
CA ILE A 67 20.85 2.71 -0.97
C ILE A 67 21.13 4.07 -1.60
N SER A 68 22.23 4.76 -1.24
CA SER A 68 22.56 6.12 -1.71
C SER A 68 22.72 6.22 -3.23
N GLY A 69 23.19 5.15 -3.90
CA GLY A 69 23.37 5.10 -5.36
C GLY A 69 22.16 4.55 -6.13
N SER A 70 20.98 4.52 -5.53
CA SER A 70 19.76 4.04 -6.19
C SER A 70 19.15 5.13 -7.07
N GLU A 71 18.64 4.75 -8.25
CA GLU A 71 17.88 5.66 -9.12
C GLU A 71 16.46 5.92 -8.56
N PHE A 72 15.88 4.90 -7.93
CA PHE A 72 14.55 4.96 -7.31
C PHE A 72 14.62 4.42 -5.88
N ILE A 73 14.01 5.13 -4.96
CA ILE A 73 13.78 4.65 -3.60
C ILE A 73 12.29 4.64 -3.32
N ILE A 74 11.74 3.47 -2.98
CA ILE A 74 10.33 3.30 -2.64
C ILE A 74 10.23 3.12 -1.12
N GLU A 75 9.81 4.16 -0.43
CA GLU A 75 9.58 4.16 1.01
C GLU A 75 8.28 3.38 1.32
N ALA A 76 8.39 2.35 2.15
CA ALA A 76 7.28 1.50 2.58
C ALA A 76 7.32 1.24 4.10
N ALA A 77 7.77 2.22 4.87
CA ALA A 77 7.80 2.18 6.34
C ALA A 77 6.39 2.21 6.94
N ILE A 78 6.32 2.12 8.27
CA ILE A 78 5.04 2.21 8.99
C ILE A 78 4.34 3.55 8.70
N GLU A 79 3.01 3.53 8.72
CA GLU A 79 2.18 4.68 8.37
C GLU A 79 2.17 5.70 9.53
N ASN A 80 3.26 6.46 9.64
CA ASN A 80 3.48 7.53 10.60
C ASN A 80 4.13 8.72 9.88
N PHE A 81 3.45 9.86 9.86
CA PHE A 81 3.85 11.02 9.08
C PHE A 81 5.21 11.60 9.51
N ASP A 82 5.42 11.75 10.81
CA ASP A 82 6.66 12.35 11.33
C ASP A 82 7.86 11.43 11.07
N LEU A 83 7.67 10.11 11.23
CA LEU A 83 8.72 9.14 10.88
C LEU A 83 9.06 9.22 9.38
N LYS A 84 8.06 9.29 8.51
CA LYS A 84 8.30 9.43 7.07
C LYS A 84 9.07 10.70 6.73
N LYS A 85 8.75 11.83 7.38
CA LYS A 85 9.52 13.09 7.22
C LYS A 85 10.99 12.92 7.64
N VAL A 86 11.26 12.23 8.76
CA VAL A 86 12.62 11.93 9.19
C VAL A 86 13.35 11.09 8.14
N ILE A 87 12.70 10.03 7.63
CA ILE A 87 13.25 9.17 6.57
C ILE A 87 13.56 10.02 5.32
N TYR A 88 12.64 10.87 4.88
CA TYR A 88 12.84 11.72 3.70
C TYR A 88 13.99 12.70 3.88
N SER A 89 14.15 13.30 5.07
CA SER A 89 15.29 14.16 5.39
C SER A 89 16.61 13.39 5.32
N GLN A 90 16.66 12.16 5.84
CA GLN A 90 17.85 11.31 5.75
C GLN A 90 18.15 10.91 4.30
N LEU A 91 17.13 10.58 3.52
CA LEU A 91 17.30 10.26 2.10
C LEU A 91 17.81 11.45 1.29
N ASP A 92 17.36 12.66 1.62
CA ASP A 92 17.83 13.89 0.96
C ASP A 92 19.33 14.14 1.18
N GLU A 93 19.84 13.76 2.37
CA GLU A 93 21.26 13.92 2.73
C GLU A 93 22.19 12.91 2.04
N ILE A 94 21.69 11.69 1.76
CA ILE A 94 22.55 10.60 1.26
C ILE A 94 22.40 10.32 -0.23
N THR A 95 21.37 10.86 -0.89
CA THR A 95 21.09 10.62 -2.32
C THR A 95 21.38 11.84 -3.18
N THR A 96 21.58 11.62 -4.47
CA THR A 96 21.70 12.70 -5.44
C THR A 96 20.34 13.33 -5.76
N GLU A 97 20.34 14.52 -6.32
CA GLU A 97 19.12 15.22 -6.72
C GLU A 97 18.32 14.50 -7.83
N ASP A 98 18.96 13.58 -8.56
CA ASP A 98 18.33 12.77 -9.61
C ASP A 98 17.62 11.52 -9.07
N THR A 99 17.90 11.11 -7.81
CA THR A 99 17.26 9.95 -7.20
C THR A 99 15.78 10.23 -6.94
N ILE A 100 14.87 9.46 -7.53
CA ILE A 100 13.43 9.59 -7.30
C ILE A 100 13.05 8.97 -5.97
N LEU A 101 12.36 9.75 -5.14
CA LEU A 101 11.87 9.35 -3.81
C LEU A 101 10.35 9.13 -3.87
N ALA A 102 9.93 7.87 -3.90
CA ALA A 102 8.53 7.48 -3.97
C ALA A 102 8.01 7.01 -2.59
N SER A 103 6.87 7.50 -2.15
CA SER A 103 6.22 6.98 -0.95
C SER A 103 5.12 5.99 -1.29
N ASN A 104 5.11 4.85 -0.59
CA ASN A 104 4.00 3.90 -0.64
C ASN A 104 2.92 4.20 0.41
N THR A 105 2.83 5.44 0.87
CA THR A 105 1.75 5.86 1.79
C THR A 105 0.37 5.62 1.17
N SER A 106 -0.60 5.30 2.01
CA SER A 106 -2.01 5.13 1.61
C SER A 106 -2.87 6.37 1.87
N SER A 107 -2.37 7.35 2.63
CA SER A 107 -3.20 8.43 3.17
C SER A 107 -2.49 9.78 3.30
N TYR A 108 -1.16 9.81 3.41
CA TYR A 108 -0.44 11.08 3.61
C TYR A 108 -0.20 11.83 2.31
N SER A 109 -0.29 13.16 2.38
CA SER A 109 0.01 14.05 1.26
C SER A 109 1.48 13.95 0.85
N ILE A 110 1.71 13.72 -0.43
CA ILE A 110 3.03 13.70 -1.06
C ILE A 110 3.65 15.09 -1.02
N THR A 111 2.84 16.11 -1.25
CA THR A 111 3.24 17.52 -1.12
C THR A 111 3.75 17.82 0.28
N ALA A 112 3.05 17.36 1.32
CA ALA A 112 3.46 17.55 2.69
C ALA A 112 4.75 16.76 3.04
N LEU A 113 4.90 15.53 2.55
CA LEU A 113 6.14 14.75 2.71
C LEU A 113 7.33 15.42 2.02
N SER A 114 7.12 16.02 0.84
CA SER A 114 8.19 16.72 0.12
C SER A 114 8.77 17.92 0.88
N SER A 115 8.06 18.43 1.92
CA SER A 115 8.57 19.50 2.77
C SER A 115 9.83 19.12 3.58
N ALA A 116 10.11 17.83 3.72
CA ALA A 116 11.31 17.33 4.38
C ALA A 116 12.55 17.37 3.45
N ILE A 117 12.35 17.58 2.14
CA ILE A 117 13.41 17.68 1.14
C ILE A 117 13.85 19.14 1.02
N LYS A 118 15.14 19.40 1.18
CA LYS A 118 15.74 20.75 1.08
C LYS A 118 16.24 21.07 -0.32
N ASN A 119 16.80 20.07 -1.01
CA ASN A 119 17.46 20.25 -2.29
C ASN A 119 16.47 20.28 -3.45
N ASN A 120 15.96 19.14 -3.85
CA ASN A 120 15.09 19.02 -5.03
C ASN A 120 13.77 18.32 -4.67
N ARG A 121 12.69 19.08 -4.45
CA ARG A 121 11.35 18.54 -4.15
C ARG A 121 10.66 17.92 -5.38
N SER A 122 11.13 18.25 -6.58
CA SER A 122 10.49 17.79 -7.82
C SER A 122 10.64 16.29 -8.07
N ARG A 123 11.58 15.64 -7.34
CA ARG A 123 11.84 14.19 -7.36
C ARG A 123 10.98 13.37 -6.41
N VAL A 124 10.09 14.03 -5.64
CA VAL A 124 9.21 13.36 -4.68
C VAL A 124 7.87 13.04 -5.33
N ILE A 125 7.42 11.79 -5.17
CA ILE A 125 6.19 11.28 -5.78
C ILE A 125 5.56 10.20 -4.89
N GLY A 126 4.27 9.94 -5.05
CA GLY A 126 3.62 8.78 -4.44
C GLY A 126 3.60 7.59 -5.39
N MET A 127 3.85 6.38 -4.88
CA MET A 127 3.74 5.12 -5.61
C MET A 127 3.05 4.08 -4.72
N HIS A 128 1.73 4.16 -4.65
CA HIS A 128 0.91 3.38 -3.75
C HIS A 128 0.58 2.01 -4.34
N PHE A 129 1.20 0.97 -3.80
CA PHE A 129 0.94 -0.42 -4.13
C PHE A 129 -0.19 -0.99 -3.27
N PHE A 130 -0.99 -1.87 -3.86
CA PHE A 130 -2.02 -2.60 -3.13
C PHE A 130 -1.51 -3.95 -2.63
N ASN A 131 -1.95 -4.32 -1.44
CA ASN A 131 -1.55 -5.58 -0.79
C ASN A 131 -2.38 -6.77 -1.31
N PRO A 132 -1.77 -7.89 -1.70
CA PRO A 132 -0.33 -8.17 -1.79
C PRO A 132 0.30 -7.57 -3.06
N ALA A 133 1.45 -6.89 -2.90
CA ALA A 133 2.10 -6.17 -4.00
C ALA A 133 2.49 -7.08 -5.21
N ASN A 134 2.77 -8.36 -4.98
CA ASN A 134 3.11 -9.32 -6.02
C ASN A 134 1.89 -9.82 -6.83
N ILE A 135 0.67 -9.64 -6.32
CA ILE A 135 -0.57 -10.09 -6.96
C ILE A 135 -1.32 -8.92 -7.59
N MET A 136 -1.48 -7.84 -6.83
CA MET A 136 -2.26 -6.68 -7.26
C MET A 136 -1.57 -5.94 -8.40
N LYS A 137 -2.30 -5.74 -9.49
CA LYS A 137 -1.77 -5.07 -10.69
C LYS A 137 -1.78 -3.55 -10.58
N LEU A 138 -2.77 -2.99 -9.90
CA LEU A 138 -2.94 -1.55 -9.78
C LEU A 138 -1.84 -0.92 -8.92
N VAL A 139 -1.33 0.23 -9.38
CA VAL A 139 -0.50 1.16 -8.60
C VAL A 139 -1.05 2.56 -8.84
N GLU A 140 -1.41 3.25 -7.78
CA GLU A 140 -1.70 4.68 -7.85
C GLU A 140 -0.38 5.44 -7.85
N VAL A 141 -0.21 6.33 -8.82
CA VAL A 141 0.94 7.24 -8.92
C VAL A 141 0.46 8.64 -8.58
N ILE A 142 0.89 9.15 -7.44
CA ILE A 142 0.36 10.39 -6.86
C ILE A 142 1.33 11.52 -7.16
N LYS A 143 0.89 12.46 -7.99
CA LYS A 143 1.63 13.67 -8.31
C LYS A 143 1.38 14.72 -7.23
N GLY A 144 2.41 15.01 -6.41
CA GLY A 144 2.40 16.13 -5.47
C GLY A 144 2.56 17.47 -6.19
N GLU A 145 2.38 18.56 -5.47
CA GLU A 145 2.43 19.93 -6.04
C GLU A 145 3.78 20.26 -6.69
N PHE A 146 4.87 19.74 -6.12
CA PHE A 146 6.22 20.02 -6.61
C PHE A 146 6.75 18.94 -7.56
N THR A 147 6.06 17.80 -7.70
CA THR A 147 6.51 16.68 -8.53
C THR A 147 6.61 17.10 -10.00
N SER A 148 7.80 16.95 -10.63
CA SER A 148 8.00 17.25 -12.04
C SER A 148 7.32 16.22 -12.95
N ASP A 149 7.04 16.63 -14.19
CA ASP A 149 6.52 15.72 -15.21
C ASP A 149 7.55 14.63 -15.55
N GLU A 150 8.84 14.95 -15.55
CA GLU A 150 9.92 13.98 -15.75
C GLU A 150 9.91 12.90 -14.67
N THR A 151 9.76 13.27 -13.39
CA THR A 151 9.63 12.31 -12.28
C THR A 151 8.40 11.43 -12.46
N LEU A 152 7.28 12.02 -12.84
CA LEU A 152 6.04 11.29 -13.13
C LEU A 152 6.24 10.26 -14.23
N ASP A 153 6.82 10.66 -15.35
CA ASP A 153 7.02 9.79 -16.52
C ASP A 153 7.94 8.61 -16.17
N LYS A 154 9.07 8.87 -15.52
CA LYS A 154 10.00 7.81 -15.04
C LYS A 154 9.31 6.81 -14.12
N VAL A 155 8.45 7.26 -13.20
CA VAL A 155 7.72 6.37 -12.29
C VAL A 155 6.63 5.58 -13.01
N LEU A 156 5.96 6.16 -14.00
CA LEU A 156 5.00 5.44 -14.84
C LEU A 156 5.70 4.34 -15.66
N GLU A 157 6.88 4.61 -16.19
CA GLU A 157 7.71 3.62 -16.90
C GLU A 157 8.15 2.49 -15.95
N LEU A 158 8.67 2.83 -14.77
CA LEU A 158 9.02 1.85 -13.76
C LEU A 158 7.82 0.97 -13.40
N ALA A 159 6.66 1.55 -13.13
CA ALA A 159 5.46 0.81 -12.79
C ALA A 159 5.06 -0.19 -13.91
N ARG A 160 5.11 0.22 -15.17
CA ARG A 160 4.85 -0.66 -16.32
C ARG A 160 5.91 -1.76 -16.43
N ALA A 161 7.20 -1.45 -16.26
CA ALA A 161 8.28 -2.41 -16.26
C ALA A 161 8.14 -3.46 -15.14
N LEU A 162 7.58 -3.07 -13.99
CA LEU A 162 7.19 -3.97 -12.91
C LEU A 162 5.95 -4.83 -13.23
N GLY A 163 5.35 -4.68 -14.40
CA GLY A 163 4.13 -5.38 -14.82
C GLY A 163 2.89 -4.87 -14.10
N LYS A 164 2.90 -3.62 -13.63
CA LYS A 164 1.78 -2.95 -12.99
C LYS A 164 0.98 -2.12 -13.99
N THR A 165 -0.24 -1.81 -13.60
CA THR A 165 -1.11 -0.84 -14.28
C THR A 165 -1.11 0.44 -13.46
N PRO A 166 -0.28 1.45 -13.84
CA PRO A 166 -0.25 2.72 -13.12
C PRO A 166 -1.47 3.56 -13.47
N VAL A 167 -2.02 4.22 -12.46
CA VAL A 167 -3.07 5.24 -12.60
C VAL A 167 -2.61 6.50 -11.92
N VAL A 168 -2.53 7.59 -12.67
CA VAL A 168 -2.13 8.90 -12.13
C VAL A 168 -3.30 9.50 -11.36
N CYS A 169 -3.02 9.98 -10.17
CA CYS A 169 -3.98 10.75 -9.38
C CYS A 169 -3.33 11.98 -8.76
N LYS A 170 -4.16 12.96 -8.42
CA LYS A 170 -3.74 14.14 -7.66
C LYS A 170 -3.49 13.79 -6.21
N ASP A 171 -2.65 14.57 -5.56
CA ASP A 171 -2.37 14.50 -4.11
C ASP A 171 -3.57 15.00 -3.31
N THR A 172 -4.61 14.18 -3.27
CA THR A 172 -5.84 14.43 -2.50
C THR A 172 -6.03 13.33 -1.46
N PRO A 173 -6.69 13.60 -0.33
CA PRO A 173 -6.87 12.60 0.72
C PRO A 173 -7.46 11.30 0.20
N ALA A 174 -6.84 10.17 0.57
CA ALA A 174 -7.23 8.81 0.20
C ALA A 174 -7.14 8.48 -1.31
N PHE A 175 -6.56 9.33 -2.11
CA PHE A 175 -6.33 9.16 -3.54
C PHE A 175 -7.61 8.77 -4.30
N ILE A 176 -7.61 7.69 -5.09
CA ILE A 176 -8.80 7.23 -5.82
C ILE A 176 -9.47 6.06 -5.09
N VAL A 177 -8.74 4.95 -4.90
CA VAL A 177 -9.34 3.68 -4.44
C VAL A 177 -9.89 3.80 -3.02
N ASN A 178 -9.10 4.29 -2.09
CA ASN A 178 -9.54 4.44 -0.71
C ASN A 178 -10.70 5.45 -0.58
N ARG A 179 -10.72 6.50 -1.39
CA ARG A 179 -11.79 7.49 -1.40
C ARG A 179 -13.11 6.91 -1.92
N VAL A 180 -13.07 6.20 -3.05
CA VAL A 180 -14.26 5.55 -3.63
C VAL A 180 -14.76 4.44 -2.72
N ALA A 181 -13.86 3.63 -2.18
CA ALA A 181 -14.22 2.53 -1.29
C ALA A 181 -14.90 2.99 0.00
N ARG A 182 -14.65 4.23 0.48
CA ARG A 182 -15.39 4.75 1.67
C ARG A 182 -16.88 4.80 1.44
N SER A 183 -17.35 5.15 0.24
CA SER A 183 -18.78 5.16 -0.07
C SER A 183 -19.36 3.74 -0.09
N PHE A 184 -18.60 2.75 -0.60
CA PHE A 184 -18.98 1.34 -0.61
C PHE A 184 -19.19 0.77 0.78
N TYR A 185 -18.25 1.04 1.70
CA TYR A 185 -18.36 0.59 3.10
C TYR A 185 -19.34 1.43 3.92
N GLY A 186 -19.26 2.75 3.81
CA GLY A 186 -20.03 3.68 4.65
C GLY A 186 -21.52 3.56 4.43
N GLU A 187 -21.97 3.48 3.19
CA GLU A 187 -23.39 3.34 2.89
C GLU A 187 -23.94 1.97 3.30
N SER A 188 -23.19 0.90 3.07
CA SER A 188 -23.57 -0.44 3.53
C SER A 188 -23.68 -0.52 5.06
N LEU A 189 -22.80 0.15 5.80
CA LEU A 189 -22.88 0.22 7.25
C LEU A 189 -24.09 1.03 7.75
N LYS A 190 -24.49 2.09 7.03
CA LYS A 190 -25.71 2.85 7.34
C LYS A 190 -26.95 2.00 7.17
N ILE A 191 -27.08 1.34 6.00
CA ILE A 191 -28.19 0.44 5.71
C ILE A 191 -28.31 -0.66 6.78
N LEU A 192 -27.16 -1.26 7.17
CA LEU A 192 -27.12 -2.24 8.25
C LEU A 192 -27.54 -1.64 9.61
N GLY A 193 -27.11 -0.41 9.90
CA GLY A 193 -27.46 0.29 11.15
C GLY A 193 -28.90 0.75 11.25
N GLU A 194 -29.60 0.89 10.12
CA GLU A 194 -31.04 1.16 10.02
C GLU A 194 -31.90 -0.09 10.18
N GLU A 195 -31.26 -1.25 10.37
CA GLU A 195 -31.93 -2.55 10.57
C GLU A 195 -32.86 -2.98 9.42
N ASN A 196 -32.64 -2.41 8.23
CA ASN A 196 -33.47 -2.72 7.06
C ASN A 196 -33.19 -4.12 6.48
N THR A 197 -31.97 -4.64 6.73
CA THR A 197 -31.54 -5.95 6.21
C THR A 197 -30.28 -6.44 6.97
N ASP A 198 -29.79 -7.62 6.63
CA ASP A 198 -28.61 -8.24 7.23
C ASP A 198 -27.35 -8.15 6.35
N VAL A 199 -26.22 -8.53 6.93
CA VAL A 199 -24.87 -8.52 6.30
C VAL A 199 -24.84 -9.38 5.04
N GLU A 200 -25.40 -10.59 5.12
CA GLU A 200 -25.41 -11.58 4.07
C GLU A 200 -26.20 -11.09 2.84
N THR A 201 -27.33 -10.47 3.08
CA THR A 201 -28.22 -9.93 2.01
C THR A 201 -27.54 -8.78 1.28
N ILE A 202 -26.93 -7.83 2.00
CA ILE A 202 -26.21 -6.70 1.36
C ILE A 202 -25.06 -7.22 0.51
N ASP A 203 -24.21 -8.11 1.07
CA ASP A 203 -23.08 -8.66 0.35
C ASP A 203 -23.52 -9.47 -0.89
N LYS A 204 -24.63 -10.22 -0.77
CA LYS A 204 -25.19 -10.99 -1.89
C LYS A 204 -25.64 -10.08 -3.02
N ILE A 205 -26.42 -9.03 -2.74
CA ILE A 205 -26.90 -8.05 -3.73
C ILE A 205 -25.70 -7.41 -4.44
N MET A 206 -24.68 -6.98 -3.69
CA MET A 206 -23.51 -6.34 -4.28
C MET A 206 -22.69 -7.28 -5.18
N LYS A 207 -22.67 -8.58 -4.87
CA LYS A 207 -21.98 -9.58 -5.70
C LYS A 207 -22.79 -9.97 -6.94
N GLU A 208 -24.05 -10.31 -6.76
CA GLU A 208 -24.88 -10.91 -7.81
C GLU A 208 -25.41 -9.86 -8.80
N GLU A 209 -25.89 -8.71 -8.29
CA GLU A 209 -26.44 -7.64 -9.11
C GLU A 209 -25.44 -6.51 -9.39
N GLY A 210 -24.59 -6.20 -8.41
CA GLY A 210 -23.55 -5.17 -8.54
C GLY A 210 -22.29 -5.62 -9.28
N GLY A 211 -22.11 -6.92 -9.51
CA GLY A 211 -20.95 -7.48 -10.21
C GLY A 211 -19.64 -7.41 -9.44
N PHE A 212 -19.65 -7.13 -8.15
CA PHE A 212 -18.44 -7.09 -7.32
C PHE A 212 -17.99 -8.52 -6.96
N LYS A 213 -16.68 -8.75 -6.93
CA LYS A 213 -16.13 -10.05 -6.51
C LYS A 213 -16.39 -10.38 -5.05
N MET A 214 -16.51 -9.35 -4.22
CA MET A 214 -16.79 -9.43 -2.78
C MET A 214 -17.76 -8.34 -2.40
N GLY A 215 -18.64 -8.66 -1.46
CA GLY A 215 -19.49 -7.65 -0.84
C GLY A 215 -18.72 -6.75 0.13
N PRO A 216 -19.32 -5.63 0.58
CA PRO A 216 -18.64 -4.67 1.46
C PRO A 216 -18.17 -5.26 2.78
N PHE A 217 -18.95 -6.14 3.39
CA PHE A 217 -18.62 -6.74 4.69
C PHE A 217 -17.59 -7.86 4.56
N GLU A 218 -17.68 -8.71 3.53
CA GLU A 218 -16.63 -9.67 3.20
C GLU A 218 -15.28 -8.97 2.96
N LEU A 219 -15.31 -7.84 2.26
CA LEU A 219 -14.10 -7.09 1.95
C LEU A 219 -13.52 -6.39 3.19
N MET A 220 -14.38 -5.82 4.07
CA MET A 220 -13.94 -5.28 5.36
C MET A 220 -13.28 -6.35 6.24
N ASP A 221 -13.85 -7.54 6.29
CA ASP A 221 -13.30 -8.67 7.06
C ASP A 221 -11.97 -9.20 6.46
N LEU A 222 -11.84 -9.20 5.13
CA LEU A 222 -10.59 -9.59 4.46
C LEU A 222 -9.46 -8.60 4.74
N ILE A 223 -9.73 -7.30 4.68
CA ILE A 223 -8.75 -6.22 4.95
C ILE A 223 -8.39 -6.20 6.44
N GLY A 224 -9.34 -6.47 7.28
CA GLY A 224 -9.34 -6.27 8.72
C GLY A 224 -10.14 -5.04 9.10
N THR A 225 -11.12 -5.23 10.00
CA THR A 225 -12.06 -4.18 10.42
C THR A 225 -11.33 -3.00 11.07
N ASP A 226 -10.27 -3.28 11.84
CA ASP A 226 -9.40 -2.26 12.45
C ASP A 226 -8.67 -1.40 11.41
N VAL A 227 -8.09 -2.04 10.39
CA VAL A 227 -7.42 -1.33 9.29
C VAL A 227 -8.43 -0.47 8.52
N ASN A 228 -9.58 -1.06 8.17
CA ASN A 228 -10.63 -0.34 7.44
C ASN A 228 -11.17 0.86 8.26
N PHE A 229 -11.39 0.68 9.58
CA PHE A 229 -11.84 1.73 10.49
C PHE A 229 -10.80 2.84 10.63
N SER A 230 -9.51 2.50 10.81
CA SER A 230 -8.41 3.46 10.90
C SER A 230 -8.32 4.32 9.63
N VAL A 231 -8.38 3.71 8.45
CA VAL A 231 -8.39 4.45 7.18
C VAL A 231 -9.63 5.36 7.07
N THR A 232 -10.81 4.89 7.51
CA THR A 232 -12.03 5.71 7.50
C THR A 232 -11.87 6.95 8.39
N LYS A 233 -11.30 6.80 9.59
CA LYS A 233 -11.00 7.93 10.50
C LYS A 233 -10.04 8.92 9.86
N SER A 234 -8.93 8.44 9.30
CA SER A 234 -7.94 9.30 8.64
C SER A 234 -8.54 10.08 7.46
N VAL A 235 -9.40 9.44 6.66
CA VAL A 235 -10.09 10.10 5.55
C VAL A 235 -11.09 11.15 6.07
N TYR A 236 -11.85 10.84 7.12
CA TYR A 236 -12.79 11.76 7.73
C TYR A 236 -12.11 13.02 8.28
N GLU A 237 -10.99 12.85 8.96
CA GLU A 237 -10.15 13.95 9.45
C GLU A 237 -9.58 14.78 8.29
N ALA A 238 -9.05 14.13 7.27
CA ALA A 238 -8.43 14.79 6.12
C ALA A 238 -9.43 15.59 5.23
N PHE A 239 -10.72 15.23 5.29
CA PHE A 239 -11.81 15.99 4.66
C PHE A 239 -12.53 16.92 5.63
N PHE A 240 -11.88 17.36 6.71
CA PHE A 240 -12.42 18.31 7.69
C PHE A 240 -13.77 17.87 8.24
N HIS A 241 -13.90 16.60 8.55
CA HIS A 241 -15.10 15.99 9.11
C HIS A 241 -16.34 16.00 8.18
N ASP A 242 -16.11 15.93 6.86
CA ASP A 242 -17.23 15.78 5.90
C ASP A 242 -18.10 14.56 6.27
N PRO A 243 -19.40 14.74 6.53
CA PRO A 243 -20.33 13.68 6.93
C PRO A 243 -20.32 12.46 6.01
N LYS A 244 -19.98 12.63 4.73
CA LYS A 244 -19.84 11.55 3.76
C LYS A 244 -18.86 10.46 4.20
N TYR A 245 -17.80 10.84 4.91
CA TYR A 245 -16.72 9.93 5.34
C TYR A 245 -16.79 9.58 6.83
N LYS A 246 -17.87 9.92 7.51
CA LYS A 246 -18.02 9.70 8.96
C LYS A 246 -17.88 8.23 9.30
N PRO A 247 -16.98 7.83 10.23
CA PRO A 247 -16.88 6.48 10.73
C PRO A 247 -18.19 6.00 11.35
N HIS A 248 -18.51 4.73 11.19
CA HIS A 248 -19.76 4.17 11.70
C HIS A 248 -19.56 3.46 13.04
N PRO A 249 -20.47 3.61 14.04
CA PRO A 249 -20.35 2.97 15.35
C PRO A 249 -20.24 1.43 15.30
N ILE A 250 -20.84 0.79 14.31
CA ILE A 250 -20.73 -0.67 14.12
C ILE A 250 -19.28 -1.08 13.92
N GLN A 251 -18.50 -0.38 13.09
CA GLN A 251 -17.07 -0.67 12.92
C GLN A 251 -16.30 -0.51 14.22
N GLN A 252 -16.56 0.57 14.95
CA GLN A 252 -15.90 0.82 16.22
C GLN A 252 -16.16 -0.29 17.22
N LYS A 253 -17.41 -0.71 17.40
CA LYS A 253 -17.81 -1.81 18.29
C LYS A 253 -17.11 -3.12 17.93
N LEU A 254 -16.99 -3.45 16.64
CA LEU A 254 -16.27 -4.65 16.20
C LEU A 254 -14.78 -4.58 16.56
N VAL A 255 -14.15 -3.45 16.36
CA VAL A 255 -12.73 -3.24 16.71
C VAL A 255 -12.52 -3.37 18.23
N GLU A 256 -13.36 -2.69 19.04
CA GLU A 256 -13.31 -2.76 20.50
C GLU A 256 -13.54 -4.18 21.04
N ALA A 257 -14.38 -4.96 20.35
CA ALA A 257 -14.64 -6.36 20.68
C ALA A 257 -13.56 -7.34 20.18
N GLY A 258 -12.50 -6.87 19.50
CA GLY A 258 -11.48 -7.74 18.91
C GLY A 258 -11.96 -8.55 17.70
N MET A 259 -13.14 -8.23 17.15
CA MET A 259 -13.69 -8.87 15.95
C MET A 259 -13.10 -8.21 14.69
N LEU A 260 -11.83 -8.56 14.41
CA LEU A 260 -11.02 -7.88 13.40
C LEU A 260 -11.10 -8.51 12.00
N GLY A 261 -12.11 -9.35 11.76
CA GLY A 261 -12.31 -10.02 10.49
C GLY A 261 -11.56 -11.35 10.38
N LYS A 262 -11.21 -11.73 9.16
CA LYS A 262 -10.63 -13.05 8.85
C LYS A 262 -9.36 -13.36 9.65
N LYS A 263 -8.51 -12.36 9.90
CA LYS A 263 -7.25 -12.54 10.67
C LYS A 263 -7.46 -12.92 12.15
N ALA A 264 -8.63 -12.58 12.71
CA ALA A 264 -9.01 -12.90 14.10
C ALA A 264 -10.04 -14.04 14.16
N GLY A 265 -10.36 -14.70 13.05
CA GLY A 265 -11.37 -15.74 12.95
C GLY A 265 -12.81 -15.24 13.06
N ARG A 266 -13.02 -13.95 13.31
CA ARG A 266 -14.34 -13.34 13.44
C ARG A 266 -14.29 -11.84 13.10
N GLY A 267 -15.31 -11.39 12.38
CA GLY A 267 -15.63 -10.02 12.06
C GLY A 267 -17.14 -9.87 11.90
N PHE A 268 -17.59 -9.33 10.78
CA PHE A 268 -18.99 -9.43 10.35
C PHE A 268 -19.42 -10.89 10.16
N TYR A 269 -18.50 -11.73 9.69
CA TYR A 269 -18.66 -13.16 9.53
C TYR A 269 -17.83 -13.95 10.55
N LYS A 270 -18.16 -15.26 10.68
CA LYS A 270 -17.32 -16.23 11.39
C LYS A 270 -16.47 -16.99 10.41
N TYR A 271 -15.18 -17.11 10.67
CA TYR A 271 -14.21 -17.85 9.87
C TYR A 271 -13.69 -19.06 10.64
N LYS A 272 -13.47 -20.14 9.91
CA LYS A 272 -12.88 -21.38 10.48
C LYS A 272 -11.36 -21.29 10.47
#